data_d28189f438bdda4e30fa160e8f106e1c
#
_entry.id   d28189f438bdda4e30fa160e8f106e1c
#
_cell.length_a   1.000
_cell.length_b   1.000
_cell.length_c   1.000
_cell.angle_alpha   90.00
_cell.angle_beta   90.00
_cell.angle_gamma   90.00
#
_symmetry.space_group_name_H-M   'P 1'
#
loop_
_entity.id
_entity.type
_entity.pdbx_description
1 polymer ?
#
loop_
_entity_poly.entity_id
_entity_poly.type
_entity_poly.pdbx_seq_one_letter_code
_entity_poly.pdbx_strand_id
1 'polypeptide(L)'
;MALPVTALLLPLALLLHAARPEVQLVESGGRVVRPGGSLRLSCAASGFTFDDYGMSWVRQPPGKGLEFVSGLNWNGDITAFTDSVKGRFTISRDNVKSSLYLQMNSLRADDTAFYYCARVRTWGDYTTGEEIINSWYFDLWGRGTLVTVSSGGGGSGGGGSGGGGSDIQLTQSPSFLSASVGDRVTITCRASQDISSYLAWYQQKPGNAPKLLIYAASLLQSGVPSRFSAFGSGTEFTLTISSLQPEDFATYYCQHLKSYPLFTFGPGTKVDIKRTRQSIKGNHLVKVYDYQEDGSVLLTCDAEAKNITWFKDGKMIGFLTEDKKKWNLGSNAKDPRGMYQCKGSQNKSKPLQVYYRMCQNCIELNAATISGFLFAEIVSIFVLAVGVYFIAGQDGVRQSRASDKQTLLPNDQLYQPLKDREDDQYSHLQGNQLRRN
;
A
#
# COMPACT_ATOMS: atom_id res chain seq x y z
N MET A 1 -22.20 -25.76 -46.63
CA MET A 1 -20.75 -25.53 -46.40
C MET A 1 -20.54 -25.45 -44.90
N ALA A 2 -20.06 -26.51 -44.28
CA ALA A 2 -19.76 -26.55 -42.86
C ALA A 2 -18.32 -26.04 -42.66
N LEU A 3 -18.15 -24.95 -41.93
CA LEU A 3 -16.84 -24.45 -41.53
C LEU A 3 -16.22 -25.42 -40.51
N PRO A 4 -14.95 -25.80 -40.66
CA PRO A 4 -14.35 -26.80 -39.76
C PRO A 4 -14.21 -26.21 -38.34
N VAL A 5 -14.65 -27.01 -37.34
CA VAL A 5 -14.61 -26.68 -35.91
C VAL A 5 -13.21 -26.34 -35.40
N THR A 6 -12.17 -26.69 -36.17
CA THR A 6 -10.77 -26.39 -35.85
C THR A 6 -10.42 -24.90 -35.94
N ALA A 7 -11.20 -24.06 -36.67
CA ALA A 7 -10.94 -22.63 -36.78
C ALA A 7 -11.37 -21.81 -35.55
N LEU A 8 -12.20 -22.37 -34.66
CA LEU A 8 -12.67 -21.69 -33.45
C LEU A 8 -11.79 -21.96 -32.22
N LEU A 9 -10.91 -22.98 -32.26
CA LEU A 9 -10.07 -23.36 -31.12
C LEU A 9 -8.73 -22.63 -31.10
N LEU A 10 -8.27 -22.08 -32.23
CA LEU A 10 -7.01 -21.34 -32.29
C LEU A 10 -7.00 -20.00 -31.52
N PRO A 11 -8.05 -19.16 -31.53
CA PRO A 11 -8.03 -17.92 -30.73
C PRO A 11 -8.16 -18.17 -29.23
N LEU A 12 -8.75 -19.30 -28.80
CA LEU A 12 -8.88 -19.62 -27.37
C LEU A 12 -7.55 -20.12 -26.77
N ALA A 13 -6.72 -20.80 -27.57
CA ALA A 13 -5.39 -21.24 -27.14
C ALA A 13 -4.38 -20.09 -27.04
N LEU A 14 -4.56 -19.01 -27.82
CA LEU A 14 -3.73 -17.79 -27.73
C LEU A 14 -4.09 -16.91 -26.54
N LEU A 15 -5.27 -17.03 -25.95
CA LEU A 15 -5.68 -16.35 -24.71
C LEU A 15 -5.19 -17.05 -23.44
N LEU A 16 -4.72 -18.29 -23.56
CA LEU A 16 -4.10 -19.08 -22.49
C LEU A 16 -2.57 -18.91 -22.42
N HIS A 17 -2.00 -17.86 -22.97
CA HIS A 17 -0.67 -17.43 -22.55
C HIS A 17 -0.77 -17.03 -21.11
N ALA A 18 -0.39 -17.96 -20.24
CA ALA A 18 -0.38 -17.82 -18.80
C ALA A 18 0.25 -16.46 -18.45
N ALA A 19 -0.58 -15.51 -18.07
CA ALA A 19 -0.10 -14.28 -17.46
C ALA A 19 0.83 -14.73 -16.34
N ARG A 20 2.12 -14.44 -16.45
CA ARG A 20 3.06 -14.73 -15.35
C ARG A 20 2.44 -14.08 -14.13
N PRO A 21 2.28 -14.82 -13.03
CA PRO A 21 1.68 -14.24 -11.84
C PRO A 21 2.45 -12.97 -11.47
N GLU A 22 1.73 -11.88 -11.32
CA GLU A 22 2.32 -10.59 -10.95
C GLU A 22 3.05 -10.75 -9.62
N VAL A 23 4.29 -10.26 -9.57
CA VAL A 23 5.10 -10.27 -8.37
C VAL A 23 4.53 -9.26 -7.40
N GLN A 24 3.89 -9.71 -6.33
CA GLN A 24 3.22 -8.83 -5.38
C GLN A 24 3.18 -9.39 -3.95
N LEU A 25 2.98 -8.47 -3.01
CA LEU A 25 2.68 -8.73 -1.60
C LEU A 25 1.33 -8.08 -1.27
N VAL A 26 0.48 -8.82 -0.57
CA VAL A 26 -0.86 -8.34 -0.20
C VAL A 26 -1.08 -8.55 1.28
N GLU A 27 -1.18 -7.45 2.02
CA GLU A 27 -1.47 -7.47 3.45
C GLU A 27 -2.97 -7.54 3.70
N SER A 28 -3.33 -8.16 4.82
CA SER A 28 -4.69 -8.19 5.36
C SER A 28 -4.71 -8.29 6.88
N GLY A 29 -5.88 -8.12 7.49
CA GLY A 29 -6.09 -8.22 8.93
C GLY A 29 -6.11 -6.88 9.67
N GLY A 30 -5.74 -5.76 9.02
CA GLY A 30 -5.81 -4.43 9.64
C GLY A 30 -7.23 -4.03 10.00
N ARG A 31 -7.41 -3.51 11.21
CA ARG A 31 -8.71 -3.05 11.74
C ARG A 31 -8.53 -2.17 12.98
N VAL A 32 -9.62 -1.64 13.48
CA VAL A 32 -9.67 -0.95 14.78
C VAL A 32 -9.69 -1.98 15.90
N VAL A 33 -8.82 -1.80 16.89
CA VAL A 33 -8.68 -2.68 18.07
C VAL A 33 -8.64 -1.83 19.33
N ARG A 34 -9.14 -2.34 20.45
CA ARG A 34 -9.04 -1.68 21.76
C ARG A 34 -7.61 -1.82 22.31
N PRO A 35 -7.12 -0.85 23.13
CA PRO A 35 -5.88 -0.99 23.86
C PRO A 35 -5.85 -2.28 24.70
N GLY A 36 -4.70 -2.95 24.75
CA GLY A 36 -4.54 -4.25 25.38
C GLY A 36 -5.02 -5.43 24.53
N GLY A 37 -5.74 -5.19 23.44
CA GLY A 37 -6.22 -6.24 22.53
C GLY A 37 -5.11 -6.90 21.73
N SER A 38 -5.50 -7.91 20.96
CA SER A 38 -4.61 -8.66 20.06
C SER A 38 -5.11 -8.62 18.62
N LEU A 39 -4.16 -8.68 17.67
CA LEU A 39 -4.44 -8.68 16.25
C LEU A 39 -3.41 -9.53 15.51
N ARG A 40 -3.85 -10.23 14.48
CA ARG A 40 -2.96 -10.93 13.55
C ARG A 40 -3.06 -10.30 12.18
N LEU A 41 -1.91 -9.87 11.64
CA LEU A 41 -1.78 -9.47 10.25
C LEU A 41 -1.25 -10.64 9.44
N SER A 42 -1.65 -10.71 8.18
CA SER A 42 -1.11 -11.64 7.20
C SER A 42 -0.69 -10.91 5.94
N CYS A 43 0.33 -11.44 5.28
CA CYS A 43 0.84 -10.98 4.00
C CYS A 43 0.98 -12.17 3.07
N ALA A 44 0.20 -12.20 2.00
CA ALA A 44 0.27 -13.21 0.97
C ALA A 44 1.24 -12.77 -0.13
N ALA A 45 2.19 -13.64 -0.49
CA ALA A 45 3.15 -13.43 -1.55
C ALA A 45 2.75 -14.19 -2.81
N SER A 46 2.97 -13.59 -3.99
CA SER A 46 2.75 -14.24 -5.28
C SER A 46 3.76 -13.79 -6.32
N GLY A 47 3.97 -14.61 -7.36
CA GLY A 47 4.83 -14.30 -8.50
C GLY A 47 6.33 -14.52 -8.29
N PHE A 48 6.75 -15.07 -7.15
CA PHE A 48 8.15 -15.41 -6.85
C PHE A 48 8.25 -16.61 -5.88
N THR A 49 9.42 -17.23 -5.81
CA THR A 49 9.69 -18.33 -4.87
C THR A 49 9.85 -17.76 -3.47
N PHE A 50 8.82 -17.91 -2.64
CA PHE A 50 8.78 -17.29 -1.31
C PHE A 50 9.90 -17.78 -0.39
N ASP A 51 10.31 -19.04 -0.54
CA ASP A 51 11.32 -19.72 0.28
C ASP A 51 12.73 -19.15 0.09
N ASP A 52 12.99 -18.45 -1.02
CA ASP A 52 14.32 -17.89 -1.31
C ASP A 52 14.59 -16.58 -0.57
N TYR A 53 13.58 -15.99 0.08
CA TYR A 53 13.67 -14.63 0.61
C TYR A 53 13.34 -14.51 2.08
N GLY A 54 14.10 -13.68 2.77
CA GLY A 54 13.69 -13.13 4.05
C GLY A 54 12.50 -12.18 3.88
N MET A 55 11.74 -12.00 4.93
CA MET A 55 10.57 -11.15 4.96
C MET A 55 10.56 -10.25 6.19
N SER A 56 9.96 -9.08 6.08
CA SER A 56 9.91 -8.11 7.18
C SER A 56 8.56 -7.42 7.25
N TRP A 57 8.23 -6.94 8.45
CA TRP A 57 7.19 -5.97 8.68
C TRP A 57 7.81 -4.60 9.01
N VAL A 58 7.32 -3.59 8.34
CA VAL A 58 7.68 -2.18 8.54
C VAL A 58 6.38 -1.42 8.82
N ARG A 59 6.39 -0.49 9.77
CA ARG A 59 5.20 0.33 10.06
C ARG A 59 5.47 1.81 9.81
N GLN A 60 4.40 2.54 9.62
CA GLN A 60 4.42 3.99 9.49
C GLN A 60 3.30 4.58 10.33
N PRO A 61 3.58 5.12 11.52
CA PRO A 61 2.61 5.86 12.31
C PRO A 61 2.12 7.11 11.56
N PRO A 62 0.89 7.58 11.82
CA PRO A 62 0.34 8.76 11.17
C PRO A 62 1.26 9.97 11.32
N GLY A 63 1.65 10.59 10.19
CA GLY A 63 2.52 11.76 10.15
C GLY A 63 4.00 11.51 10.51
N LYS A 64 4.40 10.25 10.71
CA LYS A 64 5.79 9.87 11.01
C LYS A 64 6.47 9.16 9.85
N GLY A 65 7.76 8.88 10.01
CA GLY A 65 8.57 8.10 9.08
C GLY A 65 8.32 6.60 9.14
N LEU A 66 9.13 5.87 8.37
CA LEU A 66 9.12 4.40 8.36
C LEU A 66 9.86 3.86 9.59
N GLU A 67 9.31 2.84 10.23
CA GLU A 67 9.90 2.16 11.37
C GLU A 67 9.95 0.65 11.12
N PHE A 68 11.11 0.03 11.26
CA PHE A 68 11.22 -1.42 11.27
C PHE A 68 10.46 -1.99 12.47
N VAL A 69 9.73 -3.07 12.28
CA VAL A 69 8.99 -3.75 13.34
C VAL A 69 9.61 -5.09 13.65
N SER A 70 9.69 -5.94 12.65
CA SER A 70 10.17 -7.31 12.78
C SER A 70 10.57 -7.88 11.42
N GLY A 71 11.53 -8.81 11.41
CA GLY A 71 11.94 -9.54 10.22
C GLY A 71 12.37 -10.95 10.56
N LEU A 72 12.36 -11.81 9.54
CA LEU A 72 12.88 -13.17 9.63
C LEU A 72 13.57 -13.55 8.32
N ASN A 73 14.50 -14.51 8.42
CA ASN A 73 15.19 -15.06 7.27
C ASN A 73 14.31 -16.06 6.48
N TRP A 74 14.86 -16.65 5.43
CA TRP A 74 14.16 -17.51 4.49
C TRP A 74 13.56 -18.78 5.13
N ASN A 75 14.21 -19.37 6.13
CA ASN A 75 13.73 -20.55 6.84
C ASN A 75 13.00 -20.25 8.17
N GLY A 76 13.03 -18.99 8.63
CA GLY A 76 12.28 -18.54 9.81
C GLY A 76 12.95 -18.81 11.16
N ASP A 77 14.20 -19.33 11.20
CA ASP A 77 14.92 -19.64 12.43
C ASP A 77 15.62 -18.41 13.04
N ILE A 78 15.90 -17.38 12.25
CA ILE A 78 16.44 -16.10 12.70
C ILE A 78 15.35 -15.04 12.64
N THR A 79 14.99 -14.49 13.79
CA THR A 79 13.99 -13.43 13.90
C THR A 79 14.57 -12.20 14.59
N ALA A 80 14.07 -11.03 14.20
CA ALA A 80 14.40 -9.77 14.82
C ALA A 80 13.18 -8.94 15.14
N PHE A 81 13.29 -8.16 16.18
CA PHE A 81 12.24 -7.24 16.64
C PHE A 81 12.87 -5.94 17.11
N THR A 82 12.21 -4.83 16.81
CA THR A 82 12.56 -3.56 17.47
C THR A 82 12.17 -3.63 18.96
N ASP A 83 12.90 -2.92 19.81
CA ASP A 83 12.73 -2.99 21.27
C ASP A 83 11.31 -2.61 21.74
N SER A 84 10.66 -1.68 21.04
CA SER A 84 9.30 -1.23 21.35
C SER A 84 8.23 -2.33 21.28
N VAL A 85 8.50 -3.43 20.53
CA VAL A 85 7.54 -4.52 20.30
C VAL A 85 8.01 -5.88 20.85
N LYS A 86 9.25 -5.99 21.32
CA LYS A 86 9.78 -7.24 21.91
C LYS A 86 8.87 -7.76 23.01
N GLY A 87 8.64 -9.06 23.02
CA GLY A 87 7.77 -9.75 24.00
C GLY A 87 6.25 -9.53 23.78
N ARG A 88 5.85 -8.60 22.90
CA ARG A 88 4.45 -8.37 22.56
C ARG A 88 4.10 -8.90 21.18
N PHE A 89 5.01 -8.81 20.23
CA PHE A 89 4.80 -9.23 18.84
C PHE A 89 5.56 -10.51 18.54
N THR A 90 5.00 -11.31 17.64
CA THR A 90 5.62 -12.53 17.13
C THR A 90 5.47 -12.56 15.62
N ILE A 91 6.57 -12.82 14.91
CA ILE A 91 6.58 -13.01 13.47
C ILE A 91 6.68 -14.49 13.14
N SER A 92 5.97 -14.94 12.12
CA SER A 92 6.06 -16.31 11.62
C SER A 92 5.80 -16.34 10.12
N ARG A 93 6.26 -17.41 9.46
CA ARG A 93 6.02 -17.64 8.04
C ARG A 93 5.50 -19.06 7.79
N ASP A 94 4.75 -19.20 6.71
CA ASP A 94 4.27 -20.48 6.18
C ASP A 94 4.71 -20.54 4.71
N ASN A 95 5.77 -21.29 4.45
CA ASN A 95 6.35 -21.39 3.11
C ASN A 95 5.40 -22.10 2.15
N VAL A 96 4.64 -23.09 2.61
CA VAL A 96 3.65 -23.81 1.77
C VAL A 96 2.56 -22.88 1.27
N LYS A 97 2.12 -21.94 2.12
CA LYS A 97 1.10 -20.94 1.76
C LYS A 97 1.70 -19.64 1.20
N SER A 98 3.02 -19.53 1.09
CA SER A 98 3.71 -18.31 0.70
C SER A 98 3.21 -17.10 1.50
N SER A 99 3.15 -17.24 2.82
CA SER A 99 2.53 -16.25 3.69
C SER A 99 3.40 -15.88 4.88
N LEU A 100 3.41 -14.58 5.20
CA LEU A 100 4.04 -14.01 6.38
C LEU A 100 2.96 -13.56 7.37
N TYR A 101 3.21 -13.73 8.65
CA TYR A 101 2.27 -13.34 9.72
C TYR A 101 2.95 -12.49 10.77
N LEU A 102 2.19 -11.53 11.31
CA LEU A 102 2.56 -10.76 12.49
C LEU A 102 1.45 -10.89 13.53
N GLN A 103 1.73 -11.60 14.61
CA GLN A 103 0.84 -11.65 15.77
C GLN A 103 1.22 -10.50 16.70
N MET A 104 0.28 -9.64 16.98
CA MET A 104 0.44 -8.48 17.86
C MET A 104 -0.43 -8.65 19.09
N ASN A 105 0.16 -8.63 20.27
CA ASN A 105 -0.53 -8.73 21.55
C ASN A 105 -0.30 -7.47 22.39
N SER A 106 -1.18 -7.23 23.34
CA SER A 106 -1.09 -6.08 24.26
C SER A 106 -0.89 -4.77 23.50
N LEU A 107 -1.74 -4.54 22.49
CA LEU A 107 -1.67 -3.38 21.59
C LEU A 107 -1.82 -2.07 22.38
N ARG A 108 -1.01 -1.07 22.02
CA ARG A 108 -0.96 0.28 22.60
C ARG A 108 -1.37 1.31 21.57
N ALA A 109 -1.75 2.51 22.00
CA ALA A 109 -2.07 3.61 21.09
C ALA A 109 -0.93 3.90 20.07
N ASP A 110 0.32 3.78 20.52
CA ASP A 110 1.53 3.98 19.71
C ASP A 110 1.72 2.90 18.61
N ASP A 111 0.99 1.79 18.68
CA ASP A 111 1.00 0.77 17.63
C ASP A 111 0.05 1.12 16.47
N THR A 112 -0.67 2.26 16.56
CA THR A 112 -1.49 2.78 15.46
C THR A 112 -0.59 3.18 14.31
N ALA A 113 -0.68 2.46 13.18
CA ALA A 113 0.15 2.69 12.01
C ALA A 113 -0.39 1.99 10.76
N PHE A 114 0.12 2.37 9.59
CA PHE A 114 0.11 1.50 8.43
C PHE A 114 1.23 0.47 8.58
N TYR A 115 0.89 -0.81 8.38
CA TYR A 115 1.83 -1.93 8.43
C TYR A 115 2.04 -2.46 7.02
N TYR A 116 3.29 -2.45 6.57
CA TYR A 116 3.73 -2.95 5.28
C TYR A 116 4.51 -4.24 5.48
N CYS A 117 4.23 -5.26 4.67
CA CYS A 117 5.18 -6.35 4.52
C CYS A 117 6.15 -6.03 3.39
N ALA A 118 7.39 -6.45 3.54
CA ALA A 118 8.45 -6.21 2.59
C ALA A 118 9.33 -7.44 2.42
N ARG A 119 9.73 -7.70 1.17
CA ARG A 119 10.67 -8.75 0.84
C ARG A 119 12.08 -8.24 1.03
N VAL A 120 12.90 -9.02 1.74
CA VAL A 120 14.31 -8.73 1.97
C VAL A 120 15.12 -9.39 0.87
N ARG A 121 15.93 -8.61 0.19
CA ARG A 121 16.92 -9.10 -0.77
C ARG A 121 18.31 -8.87 -0.24
N THR A 122 19.19 -9.85 -0.51
CA THR A 122 20.61 -9.78 -0.17
C THR A 122 21.41 -9.29 -1.37
N TRP A 123 22.45 -8.54 -1.11
CA TRP A 123 23.50 -8.25 -2.06
C TRP A 123 24.84 -8.71 -1.46
N GLY A 124 25.57 -9.54 -2.18
CA GLY A 124 26.85 -10.09 -1.74
C GLY A 124 27.90 -10.05 -2.83
N ASP A 125 29.16 -10.08 -2.42
CA ASP A 125 30.28 -10.23 -3.32
C ASP A 125 30.71 -11.72 -3.36
N TYR A 126 30.79 -12.28 -4.56
CA TYR A 126 31.15 -13.67 -4.81
C TYR A 126 32.66 -13.84 -5.09
N THR A 127 33.46 -12.84 -4.77
CA THR A 127 34.89 -12.83 -5.17
C THR A 127 35.74 -13.90 -4.50
N THR A 128 35.29 -14.55 -3.43
CA THR A 128 36.05 -15.57 -2.67
C THR A 128 35.47 -16.96 -2.71
N GLY A 129 34.38 -17.19 -3.47
CA GLY A 129 33.67 -18.48 -3.51
C GLY A 129 32.80 -18.77 -2.28
N GLU A 130 32.84 -17.92 -1.25
CA GLU A 130 31.90 -17.87 -0.15
C GLU A 130 30.97 -16.66 -0.37
N GLU A 131 29.67 -16.86 -0.23
CA GLU A 131 28.68 -15.78 -0.30
C GLU A 131 28.85 -14.89 0.94
N ILE A 132 29.64 -13.82 0.81
CA ILE A 132 29.68 -12.78 1.83
C ILE A 132 28.46 -11.89 1.62
N ILE A 133 27.39 -12.14 2.37
CA ILE A 133 26.18 -11.32 2.37
C ILE A 133 26.55 -9.98 2.98
N ASN A 134 26.74 -8.98 2.13
CA ASN A 134 27.23 -7.67 2.54
C ASN A 134 26.11 -6.66 2.80
N SER A 135 24.88 -6.90 2.35
CA SER A 135 23.82 -5.89 2.49
C SER A 135 22.43 -6.49 2.32
N TRP A 136 21.45 -5.87 3.00
CA TRP A 136 20.05 -6.28 3.02
C TRP A 136 19.17 -5.08 2.66
N TYR A 137 18.28 -5.19 1.68
CA TYR A 137 17.38 -4.12 1.29
C TYR A 137 16.00 -4.65 0.94
N PHE A 138 15.00 -3.77 0.97
CA PHE A 138 13.63 -4.11 0.64
C PHE A 138 13.36 -3.78 -0.82
N ASP A 139 13.24 -4.80 -1.68
CA ASP A 139 13.02 -4.61 -3.13
C ASP A 139 11.56 -4.66 -3.53
N LEU A 140 10.70 -5.28 -2.71
CA LEU A 140 9.28 -5.43 -2.95
C LEU A 140 8.50 -5.10 -1.67
N TRP A 141 7.45 -4.28 -1.81
CA TRP A 141 6.59 -3.84 -0.74
C TRP A 141 5.12 -4.14 -1.04
N GLY A 142 4.35 -4.50 -0.04
CA GLY A 142 2.91 -4.53 -0.12
C GLY A 142 2.31 -3.12 -0.10
N ARG A 143 0.99 -3.03 -0.23
CA ARG A 143 0.27 -1.74 -0.23
C ARG A 143 0.07 -1.16 1.16
N GLY A 144 0.24 -1.98 2.18
CA GLY A 144 0.03 -1.66 3.58
C GLY A 144 -1.41 -1.87 4.05
N THR A 145 -1.54 -2.22 5.32
CA THR A 145 -2.83 -2.37 6.01
C THR A 145 -2.85 -1.50 7.26
N LEU A 146 -3.98 -0.82 7.53
CA LEU A 146 -4.11 0.10 8.66
C LEU A 146 -4.52 -0.64 9.92
N VAL A 147 -3.74 -0.46 10.99
CA VAL A 147 -4.11 -0.84 12.35
C VAL A 147 -4.36 0.43 13.15
N THR A 148 -5.52 0.53 13.78
CA THR A 148 -5.88 1.63 14.67
C THR A 148 -6.16 1.09 16.06
N VAL A 149 -5.44 1.57 17.04
CA VAL A 149 -5.67 1.22 18.46
C VAL A 149 -6.34 2.40 19.14
N SER A 150 -7.64 2.27 19.45
CA SER A 150 -8.46 3.35 19.99
C SER A 150 -9.42 2.83 21.05
N SER A 151 -9.53 3.58 22.14
CA SER A 151 -10.45 3.32 23.25
C SER A 151 -11.87 3.82 23.04
N GLY A 152 -12.16 4.40 21.84
CA GLY A 152 -13.51 4.93 21.55
C GLY A 152 -13.82 6.27 22.26
N GLY A 153 -12.86 6.88 22.92
CA GLY A 153 -12.99 8.20 23.53
C GLY A 153 -11.67 8.94 23.39
N GLY A 154 -11.74 10.18 22.89
CA GLY A 154 -10.57 10.98 22.56
C GLY A 154 -9.60 11.11 23.72
N GLY A 155 -8.37 10.70 23.49
CA GLY A 155 -7.23 10.88 24.38
C GLY A 155 -5.96 11.00 23.56
N SER A 156 -5.41 12.23 23.52
CA SER A 156 -4.11 12.56 22.96
C SER A 156 -3.04 12.07 23.94
N GLY A 157 -2.28 11.03 23.54
CA GLY A 157 -1.11 10.55 24.26
C GLY A 157 0.15 10.80 23.47
N GLY A 158 0.99 11.70 23.93
CA GLY A 158 2.35 11.89 23.41
C GLY A 158 3.26 10.77 23.90
N GLY A 159 3.84 9.99 22.99
CA GLY A 159 4.81 8.94 23.26
C GLY A 159 6.23 9.41 23.01
N GLY A 160 7.06 9.36 24.04
CA GLY A 160 8.49 9.66 23.96
C GLY A 160 9.25 8.51 23.30
N SER A 161 10.19 8.88 22.43
CA SER A 161 11.18 7.99 21.83
C SER A 161 12.21 7.61 22.90
N GLY A 162 12.21 6.36 23.37
CA GLY A 162 13.26 5.80 24.18
C GLY A 162 14.32 5.13 23.32
N GLY A 163 15.47 5.76 23.15
CA GLY A 163 16.65 5.16 22.53
C GLY A 163 17.39 4.31 23.55
N GLY A 164 17.50 3.03 23.29
CA GLY A 164 18.36 2.09 23.99
C GLY A 164 19.51 1.64 23.09
N GLY A 165 20.70 1.81 23.57
CA GLY A 165 22.04 1.39 23.24
C GLY A 165 22.38 0.80 21.86
N SER A 166 23.39 1.37 21.22
CA SER A 166 24.18 0.96 20.06
C SER A 166 23.53 0.90 18.69
N ASP A 167 22.31 1.36 18.52
CA ASP A 167 21.70 1.40 17.21
C ASP A 167 22.26 2.55 16.38
N ILE A 168 22.67 2.22 15.14
CA ILE A 168 23.12 3.21 14.18
C ILE A 168 21.99 4.19 13.88
N GLN A 169 22.19 5.45 14.23
CA GLN A 169 21.25 6.52 13.98
C GLN A 169 21.50 7.12 12.60
N LEU A 170 20.39 7.40 11.87
CA LEU A 170 20.44 8.10 10.61
C LEU A 170 19.76 9.47 10.75
N THR A 171 20.41 10.48 10.20
CA THR A 171 19.85 11.83 10.05
C THR A 171 19.74 12.19 8.58
N GLN A 172 18.69 12.94 8.21
CA GLN A 172 18.51 13.42 6.84
C GLN A 172 18.38 14.94 6.81
N SER A 173 18.99 15.55 5.80
CA SER A 173 18.97 16.99 5.58
C SER A 173 18.78 17.30 4.10
N PRO A 174 17.90 18.27 3.78
CA PRO A 174 16.95 18.91 4.67
C PRO A 174 15.77 18.00 5.04
N SER A 175 15.00 18.31 6.09
CA SER A 175 13.77 17.58 6.42
C SER A 175 12.63 17.88 5.45
N PHE A 176 12.63 19.10 4.90
CA PHE A 176 11.68 19.57 3.90
C PHE A 176 12.39 20.40 2.83
N LEU A 177 12.02 20.21 1.59
CA LEU A 177 12.57 20.93 0.45
C LEU A 177 11.45 21.32 -0.52
N SER A 178 11.40 22.62 -0.86
CA SER A 178 10.49 23.15 -1.86
C SER A 178 11.26 23.46 -3.13
N ALA A 179 10.91 22.79 -4.25
CA ALA A 179 11.62 22.91 -5.51
C ALA A 179 10.66 22.99 -6.70
N SER A 180 11.14 23.51 -7.83
CA SER A 180 10.39 23.59 -9.09
C SER A 180 10.73 22.41 -9.99
N VAL A 181 9.84 22.12 -10.93
CA VAL A 181 10.13 21.14 -12.00
C VAL A 181 11.35 21.61 -12.78
N GLY A 182 12.29 20.70 -13.02
CA GLY A 182 13.57 20.97 -13.69
C GLY A 182 14.71 21.29 -12.73
N ASP A 183 14.42 21.62 -11.47
CA ASP A 183 15.46 21.92 -10.49
C ASP A 183 16.31 20.67 -10.17
N ARG A 184 17.57 20.91 -9.81
CA ARG A 184 18.43 19.89 -9.22
C ARG A 184 18.21 19.86 -7.70
N VAL A 185 17.93 18.68 -7.19
CA VAL A 185 17.67 18.45 -5.75
C VAL A 185 18.73 17.51 -5.18
N THR A 186 19.20 17.83 -3.99
CA THR A 186 20.17 17.04 -3.25
C THR A 186 19.68 16.83 -1.83
N ILE A 187 19.70 15.55 -1.38
CA ILE A 187 19.33 15.11 -0.04
C ILE A 187 20.53 14.40 0.56
N THR A 188 20.91 14.77 1.77
CA THR A 188 22.01 14.14 2.49
C THR A 188 21.48 13.25 3.61
N CYS A 189 22.06 12.06 3.75
CA CYS A 189 21.84 11.15 4.86
C CYS A 189 23.17 10.95 5.59
N ARG A 190 23.18 11.11 6.91
CA ARG A 190 24.35 10.89 7.75
C ARG A 190 24.10 9.79 8.76
N ALA A 191 25.04 8.88 8.88
CA ALA A 191 25.05 7.82 9.87
C ALA A 191 25.91 8.20 11.07
N SER A 192 25.50 7.79 12.27
CA SER A 192 26.25 8.03 13.52
C SER A 192 27.56 7.24 13.59
N GLN A 193 27.70 6.20 12.77
CA GLN A 193 28.87 5.35 12.67
C GLN A 193 29.15 5.02 11.20
N ASP A 194 30.36 4.55 10.91
CA ASP A 194 30.73 4.07 9.58
C ASP A 194 29.89 2.86 9.17
N ILE A 195 29.13 3.01 8.11
CA ILE A 195 28.31 1.96 7.51
C ILE A 195 28.83 1.52 6.14
N SER A 196 30.07 1.91 5.78
CA SER A 196 30.70 1.59 4.48
C SER A 196 29.79 2.02 3.31
N SER A 197 29.35 1.08 2.46
CA SER A 197 28.39 1.35 1.37
C SER A 197 27.00 0.72 1.65
N TYR A 198 26.71 0.40 2.89
CA TYR A 198 25.48 -0.31 3.28
C TYR A 198 24.29 0.63 3.48
N LEU A 199 23.87 1.30 2.41
CA LEU A 199 22.75 2.24 2.44
C LEU A 199 21.86 2.07 1.22
N ALA A 200 20.55 2.17 1.45
CA ALA A 200 19.53 2.23 0.39
C ALA A 200 18.70 3.49 0.48
N TRP A 201 18.17 3.92 -0.67
CA TRP A 201 17.24 5.04 -0.79
C TRP A 201 15.90 4.60 -1.30
N TYR A 202 14.84 5.09 -0.68
CA TYR A 202 13.44 4.82 -1.01
C TYR A 202 12.70 6.10 -1.32
N GLN A 203 11.75 6.01 -2.25
CA GLN A 203 10.78 7.06 -2.55
C GLN A 203 9.40 6.62 -2.08
N GLN A 204 8.71 7.46 -1.35
CA GLN A 204 7.31 7.23 -0.98
C GLN A 204 6.45 8.38 -1.45
N LYS A 205 5.59 8.11 -2.42
CA LYS A 205 4.53 9.05 -2.83
C LYS A 205 3.39 9.03 -1.82
N PRO A 206 2.68 10.15 -1.61
CA PRO A 206 1.56 10.20 -0.69
C PRO A 206 0.54 9.09 -0.94
N GLY A 207 0.19 8.31 0.09
CA GLY A 207 -0.77 7.21 0.02
C GLY A 207 -0.29 5.94 -0.69
N ASN A 208 0.99 5.84 -1.01
CA ASN A 208 1.58 4.66 -1.63
C ASN A 208 2.60 4.02 -0.70
N ALA A 209 2.92 2.74 -0.96
CA ALA A 209 4.05 2.07 -0.33
C ALA A 209 5.38 2.69 -0.77
N PRO A 210 6.45 2.55 0.03
CA PRO A 210 7.81 2.91 -0.38
C PRO A 210 8.24 2.13 -1.61
N LYS A 211 9.07 2.74 -2.44
CA LYS A 211 9.69 2.14 -3.62
C LYS A 211 11.21 2.27 -3.51
N LEU A 212 11.94 1.18 -3.71
CA LEU A 212 13.40 1.20 -3.76
C LEU A 212 13.87 1.99 -4.99
N LEU A 213 14.78 2.92 -4.78
CA LEU A 213 15.45 3.67 -5.85
C LEU A 213 16.89 3.21 -6.05
N ILE A 214 17.65 3.13 -4.96
CA ILE A 214 19.10 2.89 -4.96
C ILE A 214 19.43 1.97 -3.80
N TYR A 215 20.35 1.03 -4.02
CA TYR A 215 20.91 0.13 -3.01
C TYR A 215 22.43 0.14 -3.10
N ALA A 216 23.11 -0.42 -2.10
CA ALA A 216 24.57 -0.41 -1.99
C ALA A 216 25.17 0.99 -2.25
N ALA A 217 24.56 2.03 -1.66
CA ALA A 217 24.90 3.44 -1.73
C ALA A 217 24.81 4.09 -3.11
N SER A 218 25.01 3.37 -4.22
CA SER A 218 25.12 3.96 -5.57
C SER A 218 24.42 3.18 -6.69
N LEU A 219 24.01 1.93 -6.46
CA LEU A 219 23.43 1.09 -7.50
C LEU A 219 21.96 1.41 -7.73
N LEU A 220 21.65 1.82 -8.94
CA LEU A 220 20.29 2.17 -9.35
C LEU A 220 19.45 0.91 -9.54
N GLN A 221 18.28 0.84 -8.91
CA GLN A 221 17.32 -0.24 -9.09
C GLN A 221 16.78 -0.24 -10.54
N SER A 222 16.61 -1.43 -11.11
CA SER A 222 16.06 -1.59 -12.45
C SER A 222 14.71 -0.87 -12.60
N GLY A 223 14.54 -0.11 -13.68
CA GLY A 223 13.34 0.66 -13.98
C GLY A 223 13.24 2.00 -13.23
N VAL A 224 14.27 2.40 -12.47
CA VAL A 224 14.38 3.75 -11.91
C VAL A 224 15.03 4.67 -12.94
N PRO A 225 14.48 5.88 -13.22
CA PRO A 225 15.03 6.79 -14.19
C PRO A 225 16.45 7.25 -13.86
N SER A 226 17.28 7.44 -14.86
CA SER A 226 18.70 7.85 -14.74
C SER A 226 18.93 9.26 -14.15
N ARG A 227 17.85 10.07 -14.00
CA ARG A 227 17.93 11.36 -13.30
C ARG A 227 18.18 11.21 -11.78
N PHE A 228 17.93 10.02 -11.23
CA PHE A 228 18.30 9.66 -9.86
C PHE A 228 19.73 9.14 -9.84
N SER A 229 20.53 9.64 -8.92
CA SER A 229 21.88 9.15 -8.64
C SER A 229 22.18 9.31 -7.17
N ALA A 230 22.99 8.43 -6.62
CA ALA A 230 23.48 8.58 -5.26
C ALA A 230 24.94 8.18 -5.19
N PHE A 231 25.61 8.73 -4.21
CA PHE A 231 27.00 8.37 -3.86
C PHE A 231 27.22 8.61 -2.38
N GLY A 232 28.24 7.99 -1.85
CA GLY A 232 28.65 8.13 -0.47
C GLY A 232 29.27 6.85 0.04
N SER A 233 30.02 6.98 1.14
CA SER A 233 30.63 5.88 1.86
C SER A 233 30.95 6.34 3.29
N GLY A 234 31.05 5.39 4.19
CA GLY A 234 31.34 5.69 5.59
C GLY A 234 30.14 6.25 6.32
N THR A 235 30.13 7.55 6.58
CA THR A 235 29.10 8.21 7.38
C THR A 235 28.24 9.21 6.61
N GLU A 236 28.60 9.54 5.36
CA GLU A 236 27.89 10.57 4.59
C GLU A 236 27.46 10.07 3.21
N PHE A 237 26.18 10.22 2.91
CA PHE A 237 25.55 9.74 1.68
C PHE A 237 24.65 10.82 1.09
N THR A 238 24.61 10.87 -0.23
CA THR A 238 23.89 11.91 -0.95
C THR A 238 23.04 11.30 -2.05
N LEU A 239 21.74 11.62 -2.08
CA LEU A 239 20.84 11.36 -3.18
C LEU A 239 20.67 12.64 -3.99
N THR A 240 20.84 12.55 -5.30
CA THR A 240 20.66 13.65 -6.24
C THR A 240 19.61 13.33 -7.29
N ILE A 241 18.70 14.27 -7.52
CA ILE A 241 17.77 14.27 -8.63
C ILE A 241 18.20 15.39 -9.57
N SER A 242 18.72 15.06 -10.76
CA SER A 242 19.36 16.05 -11.64
C SER A 242 18.38 17.04 -12.28
N SER A 243 17.15 16.60 -12.54
CA SER A 243 16.07 17.41 -13.10
C SER A 243 14.75 16.89 -12.57
N LEU A 244 14.22 17.56 -11.56
CA LEU A 244 13.02 17.17 -10.83
C LEU A 244 11.81 17.15 -11.77
N GLN A 245 11.06 16.05 -11.75
CA GLN A 245 9.84 15.90 -12.53
C GLN A 245 8.60 15.92 -11.60
N PRO A 246 7.39 16.17 -12.12
CA PRO A 246 6.18 16.22 -11.30
C PRO A 246 5.94 14.91 -10.50
N GLU A 247 6.32 13.77 -11.05
CA GLU A 247 6.21 12.46 -10.41
C GLU A 247 7.25 12.21 -9.31
N ASP A 248 8.26 13.08 -9.16
CA ASP A 248 9.32 12.94 -8.15
C ASP A 248 8.98 13.65 -6.82
N PHE A 249 7.87 14.40 -6.77
CA PHE A 249 7.40 14.98 -5.51
C PHE A 249 6.89 13.89 -4.57
N ALA A 250 7.67 13.64 -3.51
CA ALA A 250 7.51 12.50 -2.61
C ALA A 250 8.29 12.74 -1.32
N THR A 251 8.22 11.79 -0.40
CA THR A 251 9.13 11.70 0.74
C THR A 251 10.21 10.66 0.43
N TYR A 252 11.46 11.01 0.69
CA TYR A 252 12.62 10.17 0.45
C TYR A 252 13.21 9.71 1.77
N TYR A 253 13.49 8.42 1.90
CA TYR A 253 14.06 7.80 3.08
C TYR A 253 15.38 7.14 2.75
N CYS A 254 16.40 7.33 3.57
CA CYS A 254 17.57 6.47 3.59
C CYS A 254 17.38 5.34 4.61
N GLN A 255 18.06 4.22 4.40
CA GLN A 255 18.05 3.07 5.29
C GLN A 255 19.45 2.48 5.35
N HIS A 256 20.00 2.24 6.53
CA HIS A 256 21.25 1.50 6.66
C HIS A 256 20.98 -0.01 6.67
N LEU A 257 21.95 -0.78 6.15
CA LEU A 257 21.80 -2.19 5.82
C LEU A 257 22.84 -3.07 6.53
N LYS A 258 23.66 -2.49 7.42
CA LYS A 258 24.83 -3.15 8.01
C LYS A 258 24.49 -4.13 9.14
N SER A 259 23.41 -3.90 9.86
CA SER A 259 23.08 -4.68 11.06
C SER A 259 21.82 -5.52 10.82
N TYR A 260 21.98 -6.67 10.13
CA TYR A 260 20.91 -7.66 10.15
C TYR A 260 20.76 -8.19 11.58
N PRO A 261 19.58 -8.21 12.12
CA PRO A 261 18.29 -7.98 11.48
C PRO A 261 17.62 -6.65 11.85
N LEU A 262 18.30 -5.70 12.46
CA LEU A 262 17.74 -4.40 12.85
C LEU A 262 18.04 -3.36 11.77
N PHE A 263 17.01 -2.99 11.03
CA PHE A 263 17.08 -1.97 9.99
C PHE A 263 16.60 -0.63 10.53
N THR A 264 17.41 0.41 10.41
CA THR A 264 17.01 1.77 10.80
C THR A 264 16.79 2.61 9.56
N PHE A 265 15.66 3.31 9.53
CA PHE A 265 15.34 4.31 8.51
C PHE A 265 15.73 5.70 9.02
N GLY A 266 16.12 6.56 8.09
CA GLY A 266 16.22 8.00 8.36
C GLY A 266 14.82 8.61 8.54
N PRO A 267 14.75 9.83 9.08
CA PRO A 267 13.47 10.49 9.38
C PRO A 267 12.64 10.88 8.15
N GLY A 268 13.26 10.85 6.97
CA GLY A 268 12.64 11.24 5.70
C GLY A 268 12.87 12.71 5.35
N THR A 269 12.95 12.96 4.04
CA THR A 269 13.00 14.31 3.44
C THR A 269 11.80 14.46 2.53
N LYS A 270 10.90 15.39 2.84
CA LYS A 270 9.77 15.71 1.98
C LYS A 270 10.19 16.69 0.90
N VAL A 271 10.07 16.29 -0.36
CA VAL A 271 10.25 17.15 -1.54
C VAL A 271 8.87 17.55 -2.06
N ASP A 272 8.58 18.86 -2.05
CA ASP A 272 7.28 19.41 -2.45
C ASP A 272 7.45 20.50 -3.50
N ILE A 273 6.38 20.79 -4.23
CA ILE A 273 6.40 21.84 -5.26
C ILE A 273 6.62 23.19 -4.63
N LYS A 274 7.60 23.93 -5.14
CA LYS A 274 7.80 25.34 -4.77
C LYS A 274 6.58 26.13 -5.23
N ARG A 275 5.70 26.47 -4.31
CA ARG A 275 4.65 27.44 -4.57
C ARG A 275 5.31 28.80 -4.73
N THR A 276 5.62 29.19 -5.95
CA THR A 276 6.12 30.53 -6.22
C THR A 276 5.01 31.51 -5.88
N ARG A 277 5.08 32.12 -4.70
CA ARG A 277 4.42 33.40 -4.47
C ARG A 277 5.14 34.42 -5.35
N GLN A 278 4.83 34.42 -6.64
CA GLN A 278 5.22 35.52 -7.49
C GLN A 278 4.37 36.72 -7.10
N SER A 279 4.88 37.53 -6.18
CA SER A 279 4.50 38.91 -6.07
C SER A 279 5.06 39.63 -7.30
N ILE A 280 4.34 39.58 -8.41
CA ILE A 280 4.64 40.37 -9.59
C ILE A 280 3.71 41.59 -9.54
N LYS A 281 4.27 42.74 -9.20
CA LYS A 281 3.64 44.04 -9.44
C LYS A 281 3.30 44.14 -10.93
N GLY A 282 2.00 44.27 -11.24
CA GLY A 282 1.49 44.68 -12.55
C GLY A 282 1.23 43.58 -13.54
N ASN A 283 0.19 42.80 -13.31
CA ASN A 283 -0.74 42.17 -14.27
C ASN A 283 -1.70 41.30 -13.47
N HIS A 284 -2.95 41.26 -13.85
CA HIS A 284 -3.98 40.47 -13.18
C HIS A 284 -3.51 39.05 -12.90
N LEU A 285 -3.69 38.57 -11.67
CA LEU A 285 -3.26 37.25 -11.20
C LEU A 285 -4.49 36.35 -11.01
N VAL A 286 -4.38 35.11 -11.51
CA VAL A 286 -5.26 34.03 -11.11
C VAL A 286 -4.74 33.49 -9.78
N LYS A 287 -5.54 33.53 -8.73
CA LYS A 287 -5.23 32.99 -7.40
C LYS A 287 -6.08 31.75 -7.13
N VAL A 288 -5.49 30.76 -6.45
CA VAL A 288 -6.22 29.60 -5.92
C VAL A 288 -6.77 30.01 -4.57
N TYR A 289 -8.08 29.89 -4.40
CA TYR A 289 -8.74 30.06 -3.12
C TYR A 289 -8.95 28.69 -2.48
N ASP A 290 -8.83 28.60 -1.16
CA ASP A 290 -8.72 27.37 -0.40
C ASP A 290 -9.76 26.28 -0.77
N TYR A 291 -9.38 25.04 -0.40
CA TYR A 291 -10.23 23.85 -0.53
C TYR A 291 -11.55 24.08 0.20
N GLN A 292 -12.65 23.87 -0.53
CA GLN A 292 -13.98 23.80 0.07
C GLN A 292 -14.13 22.43 0.78
N GLU A 293 -15.04 22.33 1.73
CA GLU A 293 -15.33 21.07 2.46
C GLU A 293 -15.76 19.92 1.52
N ASP A 294 -16.29 20.26 0.33
CA ASP A 294 -16.66 19.31 -0.72
C ASP A 294 -15.47 18.86 -1.61
N GLY A 295 -14.25 19.29 -1.31
CA GLY A 295 -13.04 19.01 -2.08
C GLY A 295 -12.93 19.77 -3.41
N SER A 296 -13.81 20.73 -3.69
CA SER A 296 -13.69 21.59 -4.86
C SER A 296 -12.67 22.70 -4.66
N VAL A 297 -12.07 23.18 -5.76
CA VAL A 297 -11.10 24.26 -5.76
C VAL A 297 -11.67 25.45 -6.54
N LEU A 298 -11.55 26.63 -5.94
CA LEU A 298 -11.98 27.89 -6.53
C LEU A 298 -10.79 28.68 -7.06
N LEU A 299 -10.89 29.15 -8.29
CA LEU A 299 -9.96 30.16 -8.85
C LEU A 299 -10.57 31.55 -8.75
N THR A 300 -9.78 32.54 -8.34
CA THR A 300 -10.16 33.93 -8.34
C THR A 300 -9.30 34.73 -9.33
N CYS A 301 -9.90 35.71 -9.98
CA CYS A 301 -9.22 36.62 -10.86
C CYS A 301 -9.21 38.04 -10.26
N ASP A 302 -8.01 38.62 -10.09
CA ASP A 302 -7.85 39.98 -9.54
C ASP A 302 -8.09 41.08 -10.59
N ALA A 303 -8.78 40.76 -11.70
CA ALA A 303 -9.04 41.78 -12.71
C ALA A 303 -10.16 42.73 -12.23
N GLU A 304 -9.91 44.03 -12.34
CA GLU A 304 -10.94 45.07 -12.17
C GLU A 304 -11.77 45.18 -13.46
N ALA A 305 -12.76 44.31 -13.63
CA ALA A 305 -13.65 44.31 -14.77
C ALA A 305 -15.04 43.81 -14.39
N LYS A 306 -16.08 44.40 -15.01
CA LYS A 306 -17.48 43.98 -14.82
C LYS A 306 -17.73 42.55 -15.29
N ASN A 307 -16.98 42.10 -16.32
CA ASN A 307 -17.08 40.73 -16.87
C ASN A 307 -15.69 40.14 -16.96
N ILE A 308 -15.53 38.92 -16.43
CA ILE A 308 -14.30 38.16 -16.47
C ILE A 308 -14.50 36.93 -17.34
N THR A 309 -13.66 36.78 -18.38
CA THR A 309 -13.67 35.61 -19.25
C THR A 309 -12.59 34.64 -18.81
N TRP A 310 -12.97 33.37 -18.65
CA TRP A 310 -12.05 32.30 -18.25
C TRP A 310 -11.64 31.41 -19.42
N PHE A 311 -10.37 31.02 -19.42
CA PHE A 311 -9.78 30.14 -20.43
C PHE A 311 -9.14 28.94 -19.74
N LYS A 312 -9.27 27.76 -20.36
CA LYS A 312 -8.54 26.53 -20.01
C LYS A 312 -7.80 26.05 -21.26
N ASP A 313 -6.49 25.84 -21.17
CA ASP A 313 -5.61 25.39 -22.27
C ASP A 313 -5.80 26.22 -23.56
N GLY A 314 -5.95 27.54 -23.38
CA GLY A 314 -6.16 28.50 -24.48
C GLY A 314 -7.59 28.60 -25.02
N LYS A 315 -8.51 27.68 -24.65
CA LYS A 315 -9.92 27.70 -25.05
C LYS A 315 -10.77 28.44 -23.99
N MET A 316 -11.74 29.21 -24.46
CA MET A 316 -12.70 29.90 -23.59
C MET A 316 -13.63 28.84 -22.95
N ILE A 317 -13.74 28.87 -21.61
CA ILE A 317 -14.60 27.94 -20.84
C ILE A 317 -15.84 28.62 -20.27
N GLY A 318 -15.83 29.95 -20.15
CA GLY A 318 -16.98 30.71 -19.70
C GLY A 318 -16.64 32.15 -19.31
N PHE A 319 -17.68 32.89 -18.93
CA PHE A 319 -17.57 34.23 -18.39
C PHE A 319 -18.34 34.36 -17.07
N LEU A 320 -17.84 35.21 -16.19
CA LEU A 320 -18.47 35.51 -14.90
C LEU A 320 -18.71 37.03 -14.78
N THR A 321 -19.83 37.39 -14.16
CA THR A 321 -20.18 38.77 -13.83
C THR A 321 -19.55 39.22 -12.51
N GLU A 322 -19.58 40.50 -12.20
CA GLU A 322 -18.93 41.15 -11.05
C GLU A 322 -19.27 40.52 -9.69
N ASP A 323 -20.45 39.96 -9.53
CA ASP A 323 -20.89 39.32 -8.29
C ASP A 323 -20.33 37.92 -8.08
N LYS A 324 -19.73 37.28 -9.11
CA LYS A 324 -19.17 35.93 -9.07
C LYS A 324 -17.75 35.89 -9.61
N LYS A 325 -16.78 36.46 -8.88
CA LYS A 325 -15.36 36.48 -9.29
C LYS A 325 -14.66 35.13 -9.14
N LYS A 326 -15.32 34.09 -8.66
CA LYS A 326 -14.73 32.79 -8.37
C LYS A 326 -15.19 31.75 -9.39
N TRP A 327 -14.24 31.09 -10.04
CA TRP A 327 -14.48 29.97 -10.93
C TRP A 327 -14.26 28.66 -10.18
N ASN A 328 -15.31 27.81 -10.07
CA ASN A 328 -15.20 26.51 -9.44
C ASN A 328 -14.68 25.49 -10.46
N LEU A 329 -13.55 24.84 -10.14
CA LEU A 329 -12.95 23.79 -10.95
C LEU A 329 -13.67 22.43 -10.84
N GLY A 330 -14.59 22.32 -9.87
CA GLY A 330 -15.26 21.06 -9.53
C GLY A 330 -14.38 20.15 -8.70
N SER A 331 -14.90 18.93 -8.47
CA SER A 331 -14.18 17.87 -7.76
C SER A 331 -13.11 17.22 -8.65
N ASN A 332 -12.22 16.46 -8.03
CA ASN A 332 -11.18 15.69 -8.72
C ASN A 332 -11.73 14.63 -9.71
N ALA A 333 -13.03 14.33 -9.69
CA ALA A 333 -13.68 13.41 -10.61
C ALA A 333 -13.78 13.96 -12.05
N LYS A 334 -13.77 15.28 -12.24
CA LYS A 334 -13.93 15.94 -13.55
C LYS A 334 -12.63 16.32 -14.26
N ASP A 335 -11.48 15.84 -13.82
CA ASP A 335 -10.15 16.18 -14.35
C ASP A 335 -9.95 17.69 -14.58
N PRO A 336 -9.84 18.48 -13.51
CA PRO A 336 -9.64 19.92 -13.62
C PRO A 336 -8.23 20.34 -13.99
N ARG A 337 -7.33 19.42 -14.32
CA ARG A 337 -5.95 19.75 -14.73
C ARG A 337 -5.93 20.59 -15.99
N GLY A 338 -4.99 21.53 -16.07
CA GLY A 338 -4.79 22.37 -17.23
C GLY A 338 -4.22 23.75 -16.92
N MET A 339 -4.03 24.54 -17.98
CA MET A 339 -3.54 25.91 -17.91
C MET A 339 -4.73 26.88 -17.86
N TYR A 340 -4.92 27.56 -16.73
CA TYR A 340 -6.01 28.51 -16.55
C TYR A 340 -5.55 29.95 -16.69
N GLN A 341 -6.35 30.74 -17.37
CA GLN A 341 -6.16 32.18 -17.53
C GLN A 341 -7.49 32.90 -17.38
N CYS A 342 -7.47 34.11 -16.84
CA CYS A 342 -8.60 35.01 -16.88
C CYS A 342 -8.30 36.27 -17.71
N LYS A 343 -9.32 36.82 -18.34
CA LYS A 343 -9.24 38.10 -19.09
C LYS A 343 -10.29 39.05 -18.55
N GLY A 344 -9.83 40.20 -18.09
CA GLY A 344 -10.65 41.37 -17.79
C GLY A 344 -10.89 42.26 -19.01
N SER A 345 -11.06 43.57 -18.81
CA SER A 345 -11.38 44.53 -19.88
C SER A 345 -10.26 44.73 -20.92
N GLN A 346 -9.01 44.57 -20.55
CA GLN A 346 -7.89 44.86 -21.48
C GLN A 346 -6.91 43.74 -21.72
N ASN A 347 -6.46 42.99 -20.69
CA ASN A 347 -5.38 42.04 -20.84
C ASN A 347 -5.74 40.64 -20.26
N LYS A 348 -5.16 39.57 -20.86
CA LYS A 348 -5.18 38.23 -20.29
C LYS A 348 -4.22 38.15 -19.10
N SER A 349 -4.61 37.41 -18.06
CA SER A 349 -3.71 37.06 -16.94
C SER A 349 -2.57 36.17 -17.42
N LYS A 350 -1.51 36.08 -16.60
CA LYS A 350 -0.54 34.99 -16.78
C LYS A 350 -1.23 33.65 -16.57
N PRO A 351 -0.81 32.59 -17.32
CA PRO A 351 -1.35 31.26 -17.15
C PRO A 351 -1.00 30.70 -15.77
N LEU A 352 -1.99 30.10 -15.11
CA LEU A 352 -1.83 29.30 -13.90
C LEU A 352 -1.97 27.85 -14.28
N GLN A 353 -0.93 27.05 -14.08
CA GLN A 353 -1.02 25.60 -14.28
C GLN A 353 -1.60 24.94 -13.04
N VAL A 354 -2.72 24.24 -13.22
CA VAL A 354 -3.42 23.50 -12.16
C VAL A 354 -3.09 22.03 -12.30
N TYR A 355 -2.49 21.47 -11.25
CA TYR A 355 -2.31 20.03 -11.07
C TYR A 355 -3.29 19.55 -10.02
N TYR A 356 -4.01 18.50 -10.36
CA TYR A 356 -4.95 17.85 -9.45
C TYR A 356 -4.56 16.38 -9.29
N ARG A 357 -4.58 15.88 -8.07
CA ARG A 357 -4.41 14.46 -7.83
C ARG A 357 -5.68 13.74 -8.27
N MET A 358 -5.61 13.06 -9.42
CA MET A 358 -6.71 12.23 -9.88
C MET A 358 -6.89 11.02 -8.97
N CYS A 359 -8.13 10.76 -8.62
CA CYS A 359 -8.51 9.53 -7.96
C CYS A 359 -8.57 8.43 -9.03
N GLN A 360 -7.55 7.57 -9.08
CA GLN A 360 -7.65 6.35 -9.90
C GLN A 360 -8.64 5.41 -9.21
N ASN A 361 -9.74 5.05 -9.91
CA ASN A 361 -10.83 4.18 -9.43
C ASN A 361 -11.80 4.80 -8.42
N CYS A 362 -11.99 6.11 -8.39
CA CYS A 362 -13.12 6.71 -7.68
C CYS A 362 -14.40 6.59 -8.51
N ILE A 363 -15.41 5.95 -7.94
CA ILE A 363 -16.77 5.94 -8.46
C ILE A 363 -17.52 7.09 -7.79
N GLU A 364 -18.02 8.04 -8.59
CA GLU A 364 -18.84 9.13 -8.09
C GLU A 364 -20.22 8.58 -7.71
N LEU A 365 -20.51 8.53 -6.41
CA LEU A 365 -21.81 8.12 -5.89
C LEU A 365 -22.82 9.28 -6.05
N ASN A 366 -23.33 9.46 -7.23
CA ASN A 366 -24.48 10.33 -7.47
C ASN A 366 -25.80 9.52 -7.49
N ALA A 367 -26.94 10.20 -7.44
CA ALA A 367 -28.25 9.53 -7.43
C ALA A 367 -28.46 8.61 -8.65
N ALA A 368 -27.86 8.93 -9.81
CA ALA A 368 -27.96 8.12 -11.02
C ALA A 368 -27.13 6.83 -10.92
N THR A 369 -25.92 6.87 -10.35
CA THR A 369 -25.11 5.65 -10.15
C THR A 369 -25.72 4.75 -9.08
N ILE A 370 -26.26 5.30 -7.99
CA ILE A 370 -26.96 4.52 -6.96
C ILE A 370 -28.21 3.85 -7.53
N SER A 371 -29.03 4.58 -8.30
CA SER A 371 -30.23 4.01 -8.94
C SER A 371 -29.86 2.94 -9.98
N GLY A 372 -28.75 3.11 -10.70
CA GLY A 372 -28.23 2.12 -11.65
C GLY A 372 -27.82 0.82 -10.98
N PHE A 373 -27.12 0.89 -9.85
CA PHE A 373 -26.77 -0.29 -9.07
C PHE A 373 -27.99 -1.01 -8.51
N LEU A 374 -28.93 -0.27 -7.92
CA LEU A 374 -30.20 -0.85 -7.41
C LEU A 374 -31.00 -1.54 -8.51
N PHE A 375 -31.07 -0.93 -9.70
CA PHE A 375 -31.76 -1.54 -10.84
C PHE A 375 -31.06 -2.82 -11.32
N ALA A 376 -29.72 -2.83 -11.40
CA ALA A 376 -28.95 -4.01 -11.77
C ALA A 376 -29.12 -5.17 -10.77
N GLU A 377 -29.18 -4.87 -9.47
CA GLU A 377 -29.46 -5.84 -8.40
C GLU A 377 -30.85 -6.46 -8.57
N ILE A 378 -31.88 -5.64 -8.79
CA ILE A 378 -33.25 -6.10 -9.00
C ILE A 378 -33.34 -7.02 -10.23
N VAL A 379 -32.73 -6.63 -11.35
CA VAL A 379 -32.70 -7.44 -12.56
C VAL A 379 -31.96 -8.76 -12.32
N SER A 380 -30.85 -8.73 -11.60
CA SER A 380 -30.09 -9.93 -11.24
C SER A 380 -30.91 -10.92 -10.42
N ILE A 381 -31.61 -10.44 -9.38
CA ILE A 381 -32.49 -11.24 -8.54
C ILE A 381 -33.64 -11.85 -9.38
N PHE A 382 -34.25 -11.06 -10.28
CA PHE A 382 -35.29 -11.53 -11.15
C PHE A 382 -34.84 -12.65 -12.09
N VAL A 383 -33.66 -12.50 -12.72
CA VAL A 383 -33.06 -13.52 -13.59
C VAL A 383 -32.75 -14.80 -12.80
N LEU A 384 -32.22 -14.68 -11.58
CA LEU A 384 -31.99 -15.83 -10.71
C LEU A 384 -33.29 -16.52 -10.32
N ALA A 385 -34.34 -15.77 -9.95
CA ALA A 385 -35.65 -16.32 -9.60
C ALA A 385 -36.30 -17.10 -10.78
N VAL A 386 -36.21 -16.53 -12.00
CA VAL A 386 -36.68 -17.19 -13.23
C VAL A 386 -35.86 -18.46 -13.49
N GLY A 387 -34.53 -18.42 -13.34
CA GLY A 387 -33.65 -19.57 -13.47
C GLY A 387 -34.03 -20.71 -12.50
N VAL A 388 -34.22 -20.39 -11.22
CA VAL A 388 -34.67 -21.35 -10.20
C VAL A 388 -36.05 -21.92 -10.52
N TYR A 389 -36.99 -21.06 -10.97
CA TYR A 389 -38.33 -21.47 -11.36
C TYR A 389 -38.29 -22.53 -12.50
N PHE A 390 -37.48 -22.31 -13.53
CA PHE A 390 -37.34 -23.27 -14.62
C PHE A 390 -36.64 -24.57 -14.18
N ILE A 391 -35.65 -24.51 -13.31
CA ILE A 391 -34.96 -25.69 -12.80
C ILE A 391 -35.89 -26.51 -11.88
N ALA A 392 -36.57 -25.85 -10.92
CA ALA A 392 -37.52 -26.52 -10.02
C ALA A 392 -38.76 -27.05 -10.75
N GLY A 393 -39.19 -26.38 -11.83
CA GLY A 393 -40.31 -26.82 -12.67
C GLY A 393 -40.01 -28.07 -13.48
N GLN A 394 -38.71 -28.28 -13.84
CA GLN A 394 -38.30 -29.54 -14.55
C GLN A 394 -38.26 -30.74 -13.64
N ASP A 395 -37.98 -30.57 -12.35
CA ASP A 395 -37.99 -31.70 -11.38
C ASP A 395 -39.43 -32.16 -11.06
N GLY A 396 -40.42 -31.27 -11.12
CA GLY A 396 -41.85 -31.62 -10.94
C GLY A 396 -42.42 -32.53 -12.04
N VAL A 397 -41.88 -32.52 -13.25
CA VAL A 397 -42.33 -33.37 -14.37
C VAL A 397 -41.69 -34.76 -14.37
N ARG A 398 -40.56 -34.93 -13.68
CA ARG A 398 -39.89 -36.24 -13.56
C ARG A 398 -40.41 -37.11 -12.40
N GLN A 399 -41.09 -36.54 -11.41
CA GLN A 399 -41.57 -37.28 -10.24
C GLN A 399 -42.97 -37.88 -10.38
N SER A 400 -43.72 -37.63 -11.48
CA SER A 400 -45.04 -38.18 -11.71
C SER A 400 -45.05 -39.50 -12.52
N ARG A 401 -43.91 -40.15 -12.77
CA ARG A 401 -43.83 -41.42 -13.52
C ARG A 401 -43.17 -42.60 -12.78
N ALA A 402 -42.96 -42.51 -11.48
CA ALA A 402 -42.43 -43.63 -10.68
C ALA A 402 -43.24 -43.79 -9.38
N SER A 403 -44.53 -43.93 -9.50
CA SER A 403 -45.40 -44.39 -8.41
C SER A 403 -46.17 -45.61 -8.88
N ASP A 404 -45.49 -46.76 -8.89
CA ASP A 404 -46.18 -48.06 -8.85
C ASP A 404 -45.27 -49.04 -8.11
N LYS A 405 -45.79 -49.45 -6.92
CA LYS A 405 -45.51 -50.68 -6.20
C LYS A 405 -44.12 -50.86 -5.58
N GLN A 406 -43.98 -50.42 -4.35
CA GLN A 406 -43.23 -51.24 -3.38
C GLN A 406 -44.05 -51.37 -2.08
N THR A 407 -44.43 -52.58 -1.84
CA THR A 407 -45.06 -53.15 -0.66
C THR A 407 -44.13 -52.94 0.56
N LEU A 408 -44.64 -52.30 1.58
CA LEU A 408 -43.99 -52.20 2.88
C LEU A 408 -43.92 -53.60 3.54
N LEU A 409 -42.69 -54.09 3.72
CA LEU A 409 -42.42 -55.15 4.68
C LEU A 409 -42.06 -54.47 6.02
N PRO A 410 -42.63 -54.90 7.13
CA PRO A 410 -42.27 -54.43 8.45
C PRO A 410 -40.95 -55.10 8.86
N ASN A 411 -39.90 -54.26 9.00
CA ASN A 411 -38.66 -54.76 9.60
C ASN A 411 -38.34 -53.91 10.83
N ASP A 412 -38.80 -54.40 11.96
CA ASP A 412 -38.48 -54.01 13.32
C ASP A 412 -37.04 -54.42 13.66
N GLN A 413 -36.05 -53.83 13.07
CA GLN A 413 -34.66 -53.99 13.57
C GLN A 413 -33.71 -52.99 12.93
N LEU A 414 -33.74 -51.74 13.36
CA LEU A 414 -32.62 -50.81 13.09
C LEU A 414 -32.49 -49.66 14.13
N TYR A 415 -32.64 -50.03 15.38
CA TYR A 415 -32.15 -49.19 16.46
C TYR A 415 -31.42 -50.08 17.48
N GLN A 416 -30.09 -50.13 17.33
CA GLN A 416 -29.23 -50.57 18.44
C GLN A 416 -28.82 -49.30 19.20
N PRO A 417 -29.13 -49.18 20.52
CA PRO A 417 -28.59 -48.13 21.35
C PRO A 417 -27.08 -48.34 21.51
N LEU A 418 -26.31 -47.28 21.35
CA LEU A 418 -24.90 -47.19 21.71
C LEU A 418 -24.78 -47.47 23.21
N LYS A 419 -24.17 -48.58 23.55
CA LYS A 419 -23.86 -48.98 24.91
C LYS A 419 -22.67 -48.18 25.36
N ASP A 420 -22.83 -47.49 26.48
CA ASP A 420 -21.78 -46.82 27.19
C ASP A 420 -20.62 -47.78 27.47
N ARG A 421 -19.44 -47.39 27.09
CA ARG A 421 -18.22 -48.12 27.42
C ARG A 421 -17.59 -47.39 28.59
N GLU A 422 -17.92 -47.89 29.79
CA GLU A 422 -17.18 -47.65 31.00
C GLU A 422 -15.80 -48.31 30.90
N ASP A 423 -14.83 -47.57 31.36
CA ASP A 423 -13.65 -47.89 32.14
C ASP A 423 -12.45 -48.66 31.56
N ASP A 424 -11.36 -48.03 31.98
CA ASP A 424 -10.06 -48.58 32.33
C ASP A 424 -9.06 -48.91 31.21
N GLN A 425 -8.08 -47.97 31.07
CA GLN A 425 -6.68 -48.34 31.37
C GLN A 425 -5.75 -47.15 31.15
N TYR A 426 -5.57 -46.36 32.20
CA TYR A 426 -4.32 -45.58 32.36
C TYR A 426 -3.25 -46.52 32.93
N SER A 427 -2.32 -46.97 32.11
CA SER A 427 -1.11 -47.60 32.59
C SER A 427 -0.03 -46.56 32.84
N HIS A 428 0.28 -46.40 34.14
CA HIS A 428 1.47 -45.73 34.64
C HIS A 428 2.73 -46.29 34.01
N LEU A 429 3.51 -45.40 33.36
CA LEU A 429 4.93 -45.67 33.14
C LEU A 429 5.71 -44.94 34.26
N GLN A 430 6.05 -45.76 35.23
CA GLN A 430 6.94 -45.45 36.35
C GLN A 430 8.39 -45.43 35.88
N GLY A 431 9.10 -44.35 36.24
CA GLY A 431 10.48 -44.18 35.88
C GLY A 431 11.41 -45.23 36.48
N ASN A 432 12.44 -45.55 35.75
CA ASN A 432 13.61 -46.22 36.30
C ASN A 432 14.83 -45.29 36.18
N GLN A 433 15.22 -44.75 37.33
CA GLN A 433 16.57 -44.31 37.54
C GLN A 433 17.49 -45.52 37.51
N LEU A 434 18.54 -45.49 36.74
CA LEU A 434 19.76 -46.24 36.99
C LEU A 434 20.97 -45.32 36.93
N ARG A 435 21.62 -45.38 38.03
CA ARG A 435 22.86 -44.79 38.54
C ARG A 435 24.10 -45.53 37.99
N ARG A 436 25.21 -44.77 37.82
CA ARG A 436 26.63 -45.25 37.82
C ARG A 436 27.15 -45.91 36.54
N ASN A 437 28.25 -45.45 35.99
CA ASN A 437 29.55 -45.08 36.53
C ASN A 437 30.17 -43.96 35.68
#